data_c7cc55bb4351f4304db93310c92a1b02
#
_entry.id   c7cc55bb4351f4304db93310c92a1b02
#
_cell.length_a   1.000
_cell.length_b   1.000
_cell.length_c   1.000
_cell.angle_alpha   90.00
_cell.angle_beta   90.00
_cell.angle_gamma   90.00
#
_symmetry.space_group_name_H-M   'P 1'
#
loop_
_entity.id
_entity.type
_entity.pdbx_description
1 polymer ?
#
loop_
_entity_poly.entity_id
_entity_poly.type
_entity_poly.pdbx_seq_one_letter_code
_entity_poly.pdbx_strand_id
1 'polypeptide(L)'
;AIGLLSVSTGSVLAEGNSDECLLRALKNAPPETTVAELNSVCEIYASEIAQSDAADSLIMQRLQRERSAESTRSVLIPHRRNYLIPISYNRSPNNQPFVDTLSVLSREDELDHSESTFQVSLKFSLADNLFLEQDELFFGFTAKSFWQVYNNDISSPFRETNYEPEVFWVAPLHWQPFGSDASLLALGFSHQSNGRGGSLSRSWNRLYANFVIEKEDFVFSLKPWW
;
A
#
# COMPACT_ATOMS: atom_id res chain seq x y z
N ALA A 1 -2.23 14.30 -46.51
CA ALA A 1 -3.22 13.24 -46.26
C ALA A 1 -2.47 12.06 -45.62
N ILE A 2 -2.51 11.99 -44.31
CA ILE A 2 -1.90 10.89 -43.53
C ILE A 2 -2.89 9.74 -43.56
N GLY A 3 -2.53 8.67 -44.27
CA GLY A 3 -3.31 7.45 -44.35
C GLY A 3 -3.18 6.64 -43.06
N LEU A 4 -4.27 6.48 -42.35
CA LEU A 4 -4.38 5.54 -41.24
C LEU A 4 -4.27 4.10 -41.75
N LEU A 5 -3.18 3.44 -41.44
CA LEU A 5 -3.02 1.99 -41.59
C LEU A 5 -3.83 1.30 -40.47
N SER A 6 -4.95 0.68 -40.83
CA SER A 6 -5.68 -0.22 -39.94
C SER A 6 -4.89 -1.52 -39.77
N VAL A 7 -4.31 -1.68 -38.60
CA VAL A 7 -3.71 -2.96 -38.18
C VAL A 7 -4.82 -3.80 -37.55
N SER A 8 -5.13 -4.96 -38.17
CA SER A 8 -6.04 -5.94 -37.61
C SER A 8 -5.45 -6.55 -36.33
N THR A 9 -6.21 -6.45 -35.27
CA THR A 9 -5.88 -7.01 -33.95
C THR A 9 -5.90 -8.53 -33.98
N GLY A 10 -4.70 -9.14 -34.07
CA GLY A 10 -4.48 -10.55 -33.78
C GLY A 10 -3.71 -10.62 -32.46
N SER A 11 -4.37 -11.18 -31.47
CA SER A 11 -3.83 -11.45 -30.13
C SER A 11 -2.63 -12.37 -30.16
N VAL A 12 -1.43 -11.83 -30.07
CA VAL A 12 -0.15 -12.43 -29.55
C VAL A 12 0.92 -11.34 -29.59
N LEU A 13 1.04 -10.50 -28.56
CA LEU A 13 2.21 -9.63 -28.34
C LEU A 13 2.35 -9.29 -26.86
N ALA A 14 2.57 -10.30 -26.05
CA ALA A 14 2.97 -10.14 -24.67
C ALA A 14 4.45 -10.47 -24.51
N GLU A 15 5.32 -9.80 -25.27
CA GLU A 15 6.77 -9.69 -25.06
C GLU A 15 7.31 -8.75 -26.14
N GLY A 16 7.01 -7.45 -26.01
CA GLY A 16 7.47 -6.46 -26.96
C GLY A 16 8.91 -6.04 -26.70
N ASN A 17 9.87 -6.83 -27.15
CA ASN A 17 11.23 -6.34 -27.28
C ASN A 17 11.22 -5.26 -28.38
N SER A 18 11.77 -4.09 -28.11
CA SER A 18 11.92 -2.96 -29.05
C SER A 18 12.44 -3.42 -30.44
N ASP A 19 13.30 -4.44 -30.44
CA ASP A 19 13.87 -5.05 -31.64
C ASP A 19 12.81 -5.78 -32.51
N GLU A 20 11.80 -6.38 -31.92
CA GLU A 20 10.74 -7.08 -32.64
C GLU A 20 9.76 -6.09 -33.30
N CYS A 21 9.47 -4.99 -32.62
CA CYS A 21 8.70 -3.88 -33.19
C CYS A 21 9.43 -3.30 -34.41
N LEU A 22 10.73 -3.03 -34.27
CA LEU A 22 11.57 -2.51 -35.36
C LEU A 22 11.64 -3.47 -36.55
N LEU A 23 11.82 -4.75 -36.34
CA LEU A 23 11.83 -5.75 -37.39
C LEU A 23 10.49 -5.85 -38.15
N ARG A 24 9.39 -5.70 -37.44
CA ARG A 24 8.05 -5.68 -38.03
C ARG A 24 7.79 -4.39 -38.82
N ALA A 25 8.17 -3.26 -38.24
CA ALA A 25 8.03 -1.96 -38.89
C ALA A 25 8.88 -1.89 -40.17
N LEU A 26 10.12 -2.39 -40.14
CA LEU A 26 11.01 -2.48 -41.32
C LEU A 26 10.44 -3.32 -42.46
N LYS A 27 9.73 -4.42 -42.15
CA LYS A 27 9.10 -5.27 -43.18
C LYS A 27 7.98 -4.60 -43.95
N ASN A 28 7.32 -3.65 -43.32
CA ASN A 28 6.11 -3.02 -43.87
C ASN A 28 6.30 -1.53 -44.20
N ALA A 29 7.50 -0.97 -43.95
CA ALA A 29 7.79 0.42 -44.17
C ALA A 29 8.01 0.74 -45.65
N PRO A 30 7.55 1.90 -46.14
CA PRO A 30 7.91 2.43 -47.44
C PRO A 30 9.45 2.58 -47.56
N PRO A 31 10.03 2.45 -48.75
CA PRO A 31 11.47 2.49 -48.93
C PRO A 31 12.14 3.81 -48.58
N GLU A 32 11.37 4.86 -48.35
CA GLU A 32 11.86 6.18 -47.96
C GLU A 32 11.87 6.42 -46.44
N THR A 33 11.39 5.46 -45.65
CA THR A 33 11.27 5.61 -44.18
C THR A 33 12.62 5.46 -43.50
N THR A 34 12.99 6.42 -42.68
CA THR A 34 14.27 6.39 -41.95
C THR A 34 14.18 5.52 -40.70
N VAL A 35 15.30 4.97 -40.25
CA VAL A 35 15.39 4.18 -39.00
C VAL A 35 14.98 5.02 -37.77
N ALA A 36 15.24 6.33 -37.81
CA ALA A 36 14.83 7.24 -36.74
C ALA A 36 13.30 7.37 -36.62
N GLU A 37 12.59 7.39 -37.73
CA GLU A 37 11.11 7.41 -37.75
C GLU A 37 10.54 6.09 -37.27
N LEU A 38 11.15 4.96 -37.62
CA LEU A 38 10.72 3.65 -37.12
C LEU A 38 10.95 3.49 -35.62
N ASN A 39 12.08 3.99 -35.12
CA ASN A 39 12.35 4.01 -33.67
C ASN A 39 11.30 4.85 -32.92
N SER A 40 10.98 6.06 -33.41
CA SER A 40 9.99 6.90 -32.75
C SER A 40 8.59 6.27 -32.71
N VAL A 41 8.20 5.55 -33.76
CA VAL A 41 6.93 4.82 -33.80
C VAL A 41 6.94 3.67 -32.80
N CYS A 42 8.04 2.93 -32.69
CA CYS A 42 8.15 1.81 -31.75
C CYS A 42 8.23 2.29 -30.29
N GLU A 43 8.85 3.44 -30.01
CA GLU A 43 8.85 4.06 -28.69
C GLU A 43 7.44 4.53 -28.28
N ILE A 44 6.69 5.14 -29.18
CA ILE A 44 5.29 5.53 -28.93
C ILE A 44 4.45 4.29 -28.68
N TYR A 45 4.58 3.25 -29.50
CA TYR A 45 3.83 2.00 -29.35
C TYR A 45 4.17 1.28 -28.04
N ALA A 46 5.45 1.23 -27.66
CA ALA A 46 5.88 0.66 -26.38
C ALA A 46 5.33 1.45 -25.18
N SER A 47 5.27 2.79 -25.29
CA SER A 47 4.69 3.63 -24.24
C SER A 47 3.17 3.48 -24.13
N GLU A 48 2.46 3.29 -25.25
CA GLU A 48 1.01 3.03 -25.25
C GLU A 48 0.67 1.66 -24.65
N ILE A 49 1.47 0.61 -24.95
CA ILE A 49 1.29 -0.71 -24.34
C ILE A 49 1.58 -0.63 -22.85
N ALA A 50 2.70 -0.03 -22.45
CA ALA A 50 3.03 0.13 -21.04
C ALA A 50 1.97 0.93 -20.26
N GLN A 51 1.33 1.92 -20.88
CA GLN A 51 0.21 2.66 -20.30
C GLN A 51 -1.08 1.83 -20.23
N SER A 52 -1.34 0.94 -21.22
CA SER A 52 -2.52 0.08 -21.20
C SER A 52 -2.39 -1.01 -20.12
N ASP A 53 -1.23 -1.64 -20.02
CA ASP A 53 -0.96 -2.66 -18.99
C ASP A 53 -0.97 -2.04 -17.57
N ALA A 54 -0.42 -0.82 -17.42
CA ALA A 54 -0.52 -0.08 -16.18
C ALA A 54 -1.96 0.34 -15.83
N ALA A 55 -2.80 0.61 -16.82
CA ALA A 55 -4.21 0.94 -16.59
C ALA A 55 -5.02 -0.26 -16.07
N ASP A 56 -4.64 -1.50 -16.43
CA ASP A 56 -5.30 -2.71 -15.96
C ASP A 56 -4.76 -3.20 -14.61
N SER A 57 -3.56 -2.77 -14.20
CA SER A 57 -2.97 -3.12 -12.90
C SER A 57 -3.75 -2.52 -11.74
N LEU A 58 -4.18 -3.37 -10.78
CA LEU A 58 -4.87 -2.96 -9.56
C LEU A 58 -4.02 -2.03 -8.69
N ILE A 59 -2.72 -2.30 -8.64
CA ILE A 59 -1.75 -1.47 -7.92
C ILE A 59 -1.66 -0.09 -8.54
N MET A 60 -1.49 -0.01 -9.87
CA MET A 60 -1.36 1.27 -10.57
C MET A 60 -2.67 2.07 -10.54
N GLN A 61 -3.82 1.41 -10.69
CA GLN A 61 -5.13 2.06 -10.50
C GLN A 61 -5.29 2.63 -9.10
N ARG A 62 -4.83 1.90 -8.08
CA ARG A 62 -4.87 2.39 -6.70
C ARG A 62 -3.98 3.61 -6.51
N LEU A 63 -2.74 3.58 -6.99
CA LEU A 63 -1.82 4.72 -6.94
C LEU A 63 -2.38 5.94 -7.66
N GLN A 64 -2.98 5.77 -8.84
CA GLN A 64 -3.60 6.87 -9.58
C GLN A 64 -4.79 7.46 -8.83
N ARG A 65 -5.64 6.64 -8.20
CA ARG A 65 -6.77 7.12 -7.38
C ARG A 65 -6.26 7.88 -6.15
N GLU A 66 -5.23 7.39 -5.50
CA GLU A 66 -4.60 8.05 -4.35
C GLU A 66 -4.03 9.41 -4.79
N ARG A 67 -3.27 9.48 -5.88
CA ARG A 67 -2.74 10.75 -6.45
C ARG A 67 -3.83 11.71 -6.88
N SER A 68 -4.90 11.22 -7.50
CA SER A 68 -6.03 12.08 -7.89
C SER A 68 -6.73 12.68 -6.68
N ALA A 69 -6.82 11.93 -5.57
CA ALA A 69 -7.34 12.44 -4.31
C ALA A 69 -6.39 13.45 -3.66
N GLU A 70 -5.08 13.30 -3.86
CA GLU A 70 -4.01 14.16 -3.32
C GLU A 70 -3.79 15.46 -4.09
N SER A 71 -4.53 15.73 -5.17
CA SER A 71 -4.40 16.98 -5.96
C SER A 71 -4.51 18.27 -5.12
N THR A 72 -4.91 18.13 -3.86
CA THR A 72 -4.87 19.14 -2.83
C THR A 72 -3.92 18.66 -1.72
N ARG A 73 -2.76 19.29 -1.55
CA ARG A 73 -1.85 19.06 -0.40
C ARG A 73 -2.66 19.13 0.89
N SER A 74 -2.76 18.06 1.65
CA SER A 74 -3.49 17.91 2.93
C SER A 74 -4.69 16.96 2.89
N VAL A 75 -4.91 16.21 1.82
CA VAL A 75 -5.94 15.18 1.80
C VAL A 75 -5.46 13.98 2.60
N LEU A 76 -6.27 13.58 3.59
CA LEU A 76 -6.07 12.35 4.34
C LEU A 76 -6.70 11.19 3.57
N ILE A 77 -5.89 10.21 3.21
CA ILE A 77 -6.35 9.00 2.53
C ILE A 77 -6.22 7.77 3.44
N PRO A 78 -7.05 6.75 3.26
CA PRO A 78 -6.90 5.50 4.00
C PRO A 78 -5.52 4.86 3.75
N HIS A 79 -4.83 4.46 4.82
CA HIS A 79 -3.54 3.79 4.73
C HIS A 79 -3.67 2.28 4.86
N ARG A 80 -4.00 1.79 6.06
CA ARG A 80 -4.33 0.39 6.33
C ARG A 80 -5.85 0.22 6.36
N ARG A 81 -6.31 -0.99 6.59
CA ARG A 81 -7.75 -1.25 6.70
C ARG A 81 -8.33 -0.49 7.89
N ASN A 82 -9.38 0.28 7.64
CA ASN A 82 -10.22 0.86 8.67
C ASN A 82 -11.34 -0.14 8.96
N TYR A 83 -11.54 -0.52 10.23
CA TYR A 83 -12.55 -1.49 10.60
C TYR A 83 -13.05 -1.29 12.03
N LEU A 84 -14.25 -1.79 12.27
CA LEU A 84 -14.84 -1.98 13.59
C LEU A 84 -15.30 -3.44 13.67
N ILE A 85 -14.79 -4.16 14.66
CA ILE A 85 -15.27 -5.48 15.04
C ILE A 85 -16.08 -5.28 16.32
N PRO A 86 -17.42 -5.33 16.25
CA PRO A 86 -18.25 -5.03 17.42
C PRO A 86 -17.97 -5.96 18.59
N ILE A 87 -17.78 -7.24 18.33
CA ILE A 87 -17.50 -8.24 19.37
C ILE A 87 -16.32 -9.09 18.95
N SER A 88 -15.27 -9.11 19.78
CA SER A 88 -14.17 -10.06 19.76
C SER A 88 -14.09 -10.78 21.09
N TYR A 89 -13.87 -12.08 21.08
CA TYR A 89 -13.84 -12.89 22.29
C TYR A 89 -12.41 -13.32 22.63
N ASN A 90 -11.99 -13.05 23.87
CA ASN A 90 -10.73 -13.49 24.44
C ASN A 90 -11.01 -14.52 25.56
N ARG A 91 -10.59 -15.75 25.37
CA ARG A 91 -10.82 -16.82 26.34
C ARG A 91 -10.11 -16.57 27.68
N SER A 92 -8.99 -15.86 27.67
CA SER A 92 -8.16 -15.64 28.87
C SER A 92 -7.62 -14.21 28.85
N PRO A 93 -8.42 -13.21 29.25
CA PRO A 93 -7.94 -11.85 29.39
C PRO A 93 -6.79 -11.80 30.41
N ASN A 94 -5.73 -11.06 30.08
CA ASN A 94 -4.61 -10.90 31.00
C ASN A 94 -4.86 -9.67 31.90
N ASN A 95 -5.34 -9.91 33.10
CA ASN A 95 -5.60 -8.87 34.11
C ASN A 95 -4.32 -8.39 34.81
N GLN A 96 -3.25 -9.20 34.81
CA GLN A 96 -2.03 -8.93 35.56
C GLN A 96 -1.43 -7.52 35.33
N PRO A 97 -1.35 -7.00 34.10
CA PRO A 97 -0.83 -5.66 33.87
C PRO A 97 -1.68 -4.54 34.48
N PHE A 98 -2.92 -4.83 34.85
CA PHE A 98 -3.90 -3.86 35.36
C PHE A 98 -4.17 -3.96 36.86
N VAL A 99 -3.59 -4.96 37.53
CA VAL A 99 -3.86 -5.24 38.95
C VAL A 99 -3.61 -3.99 39.80
N ASP A 100 -2.53 -3.24 39.56
CA ASP A 100 -2.21 -2.03 40.31
C ASP A 100 -3.17 -0.87 39.96
N THR A 101 -3.70 -0.83 38.73
CA THR A 101 -4.65 0.19 38.27
C THR A 101 -6.07 -0.16 38.68
N LEU A 102 -6.43 -1.43 38.61
CA LEU A 102 -7.74 -1.96 39.00
C LEU A 102 -7.88 -2.07 40.54
N SER A 103 -6.78 -2.11 41.28
CA SER A 103 -6.80 -2.13 42.76
C SER A 103 -7.43 -0.87 43.38
N VAL A 104 -7.54 0.21 42.59
CA VAL A 104 -8.28 1.43 42.98
C VAL A 104 -9.81 1.21 42.86
N LEU A 105 -10.25 0.25 42.06
CA LEU A 105 -11.64 -0.02 41.82
C LEU A 105 -12.02 -1.20 42.71
N SER A 106 -11.94 -2.20 42.88
CA SER A 106 -12.12 -3.31 43.82
C SER A 106 -11.44 -4.59 43.31
N ARG A 107 -11.14 -5.53 44.21
CA ARG A 107 -10.46 -6.79 43.84
C ARG A 107 -11.30 -7.72 42.99
N GLU A 108 -12.56 -7.37 42.72
CA GLU A 108 -13.51 -8.18 41.96
C GLU A 108 -13.64 -7.70 40.50
N ASP A 109 -13.03 -6.56 40.16
CA ASP A 109 -13.13 -5.98 38.83
C ASP A 109 -12.13 -6.65 37.88
N GLU A 110 -12.64 -7.42 36.93
CA GLU A 110 -11.86 -8.10 35.90
C GLU A 110 -12.19 -7.60 34.50
N LEU A 111 -11.27 -7.85 33.56
CA LEU A 111 -11.55 -7.61 32.16
C LEU A 111 -12.54 -8.64 31.62
N ASP A 112 -13.54 -8.17 30.90
CA ASP A 112 -14.50 -9.05 30.21
C ASP A 112 -13.82 -9.87 29.12
N HIS A 113 -14.37 -11.06 28.89
CA HIS A 113 -13.98 -11.90 27.76
C HIS A 113 -14.35 -11.32 26.41
N SER A 114 -15.36 -10.45 26.36
CA SER A 114 -15.87 -9.81 25.15
C SER A 114 -15.46 -8.35 25.11
N GLU A 115 -14.88 -7.94 23.99
CA GLU A 115 -14.48 -6.55 23.76
C GLU A 115 -14.74 -6.14 22.31
N SER A 116 -14.88 -4.85 22.06
CA SER A 116 -14.89 -4.30 20.71
C SER A 116 -13.47 -3.94 20.27
N THR A 117 -13.16 -4.16 19.02
CA THR A 117 -11.86 -3.78 18.45
C THR A 117 -12.06 -2.92 17.22
N PHE A 118 -11.38 -1.78 17.15
CA PHE A 118 -11.41 -0.96 15.95
C PHE A 118 -10.03 -0.43 15.58
N GLN A 119 -9.87 -0.13 14.30
CA GLN A 119 -8.66 0.47 13.76
C GLN A 119 -9.03 1.64 12.84
N VAL A 120 -8.33 2.75 13.04
CA VAL A 120 -8.35 3.91 12.15
C VAL A 120 -6.94 4.11 11.64
N SER A 121 -6.79 4.19 10.32
CA SER A 121 -5.50 4.33 9.67
C SER A 121 -5.59 5.26 8.48
N LEU A 122 -4.78 6.31 8.51
CA LEU A 122 -4.75 7.37 7.52
C LEU A 122 -3.30 7.66 7.14
N LYS A 123 -3.10 8.17 5.94
CA LYS A 123 -1.81 8.71 5.47
C LYS A 123 -2.03 9.99 4.68
N PHE A 124 -0.97 10.76 4.52
CA PHE A 124 -0.91 11.88 3.58
C PHE A 124 0.47 11.95 2.94
N SER A 125 0.53 12.49 1.75
CA SER A 125 1.77 12.69 1.02
C SER A 125 2.57 13.84 1.62
N LEU A 126 3.87 13.62 1.83
CA LEU A 126 4.83 14.63 2.25
C LEU A 126 5.55 15.23 1.05
N ALA A 127 5.88 14.40 0.07
CA ALA A 127 6.59 14.80 -1.14
C ALA A 127 6.43 13.73 -2.23
N ASP A 128 6.52 14.14 -3.46
CA ASP A 128 6.49 13.31 -4.66
C ASP A 128 7.74 13.56 -5.52
N ASN A 129 8.11 12.58 -6.34
CA ASN A 129 9.24 12.65 -7.27
C ASN A 129 10.57 13.07 -6.61
N LEU A 130 10.91 12.47 -5.46
CA LEU A 130 12.10 12.81 -4.66
C LEU A 130 13.39 12.23 -5.23
N PHE A 131 13.37 10.96 -5.59
CA PHE A 131 14.54 10.19 -6.04
C PHE A 131 14.32 9.56 -7.40
N LEU A 132 13.08 9.13 -7.67
CA LEU A 132 12.67 8.46 -8.90
C LEU A 132 11.42 9.12 -9.44
N GLU A 133 11.16 8.94 -10.72
CA GLU A 133 9.87 9.32 -11.28
C GLU A 133 8.76 8.48 -10.65
N GLN A 134 7.69 9.16 -10.24
CA GLN A 134 6.52 8.56 -9.62
C GLN A 134 6.76 7.94 -8.23
N ASP A 135 7.88 8.28 -7.56
CA ASP A 135 8.02 7.94 -6.15
C ASP A 135 7.24 8.91 -5.25
N GLU A 136 6.91 8.45 -4.06
CA GLU A 136 6.18 9.24 -3.07
C GLU A 136 6.67 8.95 -1.66
N LEU A 137 6.77 10.00 -0.86
CA LEU A 137 7.04 9.92 0.57
C LEU A 137 5.76 10.23 1.35
N PHE A 138 5.38 9.33 2.24
CA PHE A 138 4.17 9.43 3.05
C PHE A 138 4.47 9.54 4.53
N PHE A 139 3.59 10.24 5.25
CA PHE A 139 3.39 10.05 6.67
C PHE A 139 2.09 9.26 6.87
N GLY A 140 2.17 8.16 7.62
CA GLY A 140 1.05 7.33 8.01
C GLY A 140 0.83 7.36 9.51
N PHE A 141 -0.42 7.23 9.93
CA PHE A 141 -0.78 7.08 11.32
C PHE A 141 -1.87 6.02 11.47
N THR A 142 -1.63 5.06 12.36
CA THR A 142 -2.60 4.01 12.68
C THR A 142 -2.87 4.02 14.17
N ALA A 143 -4.15 4.03 14.55
CA ALA A 143 -4.60 3.80 15.90
C ALA A 143 -5.44 2.52 15.92
N LYS A 144 -5.08 1.58 16.80
CA LYS A 144 -5.82 0.33 17.03
C LYS A 144 -6.19 0.23 18.49
N SER A 145 -7.50 0.15 18.77
CA SER A 145 -8.04 0.12 20.11
C SER A 145 -8.78 -1.17 20.40
N PHE A 146 -8.61 -1.64 21.63
CA PHE A 146 -9.33 -2.75 22.23
C PHE A 146 -10.20 -2.18 23.36
N TRP A 147 -11.49 -2.22 23.19
CA TRP A 147 -12.44 -1.49 24.03
C TRP A 147 -13.36 -2.46 24.77
N GLN A 148 -13.30 -2.39 26.10
CA GLN A 148 -14.15 -3.15 27.00
C GLN A 148 -15.57 -2.54 27.09
N VAL A 149 -16.17 -2.29 25.92
CA VAL A 149 -17.43 -1.54 25.77
C VAL A 149 -18.60 -2.19 26.53
N TYR A 150 -18.53 -3.48 26.77
CA TYR A 150 -19.57 -4.25 27.47
C TYR A 150 -19.35 -4.35 28.99
N ASN A 151 -18.15 -3.99 29.46
CA ASN A 151 -17.76 -4.08 30.86
C ASN A 151 -18.23 -2.82 31.62
N ASN A 152 -19.48 -2.85 32.09
CA ASN A 152 -20.06 -1.73 32.81
C ASN A 152 -19.52 -1.60 34.24
N ASP A 153 -19.01 -2.68 34.82
CA ASP A 153 -18.53 -2.70 36.20
C ASP A 153 -17.30 -1.80 36.40
N ILE A 154 -16.47 -1.66 35.36
CA ILE A 154 -15.30 -0.79 35.35
C ILE A 154 -15.43 0.41 34.41
N SER A 155 -16.66 0.84 34.10
CA SER A 155 -16.93 2.03 33.26
C SER A 155 -16.41 1.90 31.82
N SER A 156 -16.48 0.70 31.25
CA SER A 156 -16.18 0.44 29.83
C SER A 156 -14.87 1.03 29.30
N PRO A 157 -13.69 0.76 29.91
CA PRO A 157 -12.44 1.39 29.55
C PRO A 157 -11.86 0.86 28.25
N PHE A 158 -10.95 1.62 27.65
CA PHE A 158 -10.03 1.07 26.66
C PHE A 158 -8.98 0.23 27.37
N ARG A 159 -8.98 -1.08 27.12
CA ARG A 159 -7.97 -2.00 27.65
C ARG A 159 -6.59 -1.66 27.09
N GLU A 160 -6.53 -1.40 25.80
CA GLU A 160 -5.30 -1.06 25.10
C GLU A 160 -5.61 -0.18 23.90
N THR A 161 -4.76 0.81 23.64
CA THR A 161 -4.74 1.54 22.37
C THR A 161 -3.29 1.63 21.91
N ASN A 162 -3.03 1.19 20.70
CA ASN A 162 -1.73 1.25 20.08
C ASN A 162 -1.72 2.34 19.02
N TYR A 163 -0.77 3.26 19.11
CA TYR A 163 -0.53 4.34 18.16
C TYR A 163 0.71 4.02 17.35
N GLU A 164 0.60 4.01 16.04
CA GLU A 164 1.69 3.67 15.14
C GLU A 164 1.86 4.76 14.07
N PRO A 165 2.62 5.84 14.37
CA PRO A 165 3.13 6.73 13.34
C PRO A 165 4.21 6.04 12.52
N GLU A 166 4.21 6.30 11.21
CA GLU A 166 5.21 5.80 10.28
C GLU A 166 5.51 6.81 9.18
N VAL A 167 6.76 6.79 8.71
CA VAL A 167 7.18 7.50 7.50
C VAL A 167 7.68 6.45 6.52
N PHE A 168 7.19 6.49 5.30
CA PHE A 168 7.58 5.52 4.30
C PHE A 168 7.58 6.11 2.90
N TRP A 169 8.57 5.67 2.15
CA TRP A 169 8.77 5.98 0.75
C TRP A 169 8.29 4.81 -0.10
N VAL A 170 7.63 5.10 -1.20
CA VAL A 170 7.08 4.11 -2.13
C VAL A 170 7.52 4.47 -3.54
N ALA A 171 8.01 3.50 -4.29
CA ALA A 171 8.32 3.67 -5.70
C ALA A 171 7.82 2.48 -6.53
N PRO A 172 7.25 2.72 -7.71
CA PRO A 172 7.08 1.68 -8.70
C PRO A 172 8.45 1.20 -9.18
N LEU A 173 8.56 -0.11 -9.39
CA LEU A 173 9.78 -0.70 -9.94
C LEU A 173 9.57 -1.03 -11.42
N HIS A 174 10.57 -0.73 -12.24
CA HIS A 174 10.59 -1.16 -13.65
C HIS A 174 10.98 -2.64 -13.81
N TRP A 175 11.33 -3.29 -12.69
CA TRP A 175 11.64 -4.70 -12.68
C TRP A 175 10.38 -5.54 -12.54
N GLN A 176 10.17 -6.46 -13.47
CA GLN A 176 9.01 -7.35 -13.56
C GLN A 176 9.41 -8.80 -13.26
N PRO A 177 9.63 -9.16 -12.00
CA PRO A 177 10.02 -10.53 -11.64
C PRO A 177 8.91 -11.50 -12.02
N PHE A 178 9.31 -12.65 -12.57
CA PHE A 178 8.38 -13.72 -12.98
C PHE A 178 7.32 -13.29 -14.02
N GLY A 179 7.60 -12.24 -14.82
CA GLY A 179 6.63 -11.68 -15.76
C GLY A 179 5.43 -11.05 -15.07
N SER A 180 5.68 -10.30 -13.99
CA SER A 180 4.63 -9.55 -13.26
C SER A 180 4.16 -8.34 -14.06
N ASP A 181 2.90 -7.95 -13.85
CA ASP A 181 2.28 -6.81 -14.52
C ASP A 181 2.73 -5.49 -13.87
N ALA A 182 2.93 -5.51 -12.54
CA ALA A 182 3.47 -4.38 -11.80
C ALA A 182 4.28 -4.85 -10.58
N SER A 183 5.21 -4.01 -10.13
CA SER A 183 5.92 -4.19 -8.87
C SER A 183 6.18 -2.86 -8.17
N LEU A 184 6.18 -2.89 -6.83
CA LEU A 184 6.44 -1.76 -5.97
C LEU A 184 7.45 -2.10 -4.91
N LEU A 185 8.23 -1.10 -4.51
CA LEU A 185 9.05 -1.13 -3.30
C LEU A 185 8.58 -0.03 -2.35
N ALA A 186 8.30 -0.41 -1.10
CA ALA A 186 8.14 0.56 -0.02
C ALA A 186 9.25 0.36 1.03
N LEU A 187 9.88 1.44 1.44
CA LEU A 187 10.85 1.47 2.54
C LEU A 187 10.30 2.38 3.62
N GLY A 188 10.27 1.92 4.87
CA GLY A 188 9.66 2.71 5.93
C GLY A 188 10.25 2.48 7.30
N PHE A 189 10.02 3.49 8.14
CA PHE A 189 10.25 3.45 9.58
C PHE A 189 8.91 3.63 10.29
N SER A 190 8.63 2.75 11.24
CA SER A 190 7.43 2.75 12.05
C SER A 190 7.79 2.71 13.52
N HIS A 191 7.16 3.57 14.32
CA HIS A 191 7.17 3.54 15.77
C HIS A 191 5.80 3.14 16.26
N GLN A 192 5.71 2.18 17.17
CA GLN A 192 4.46 1.89 17.87
C GLN A 192 4.64 2.10 19.36
N SER A 193 3.64 2.73 19.98
CA SER A 193 3.54 2.80 21.44
C SER A 193 2.08 2.77 21.88
N ASN A 194 1.85 2.34 23.12
CA ASN A 194 0.52 2.39 23.71
C ASN A 194 0.29 3.65 24.56
N GLY A 195 1.25 4.58 24.61
CA GLY A 195 1.14 5.83 25.35
C GLY A 195 1.10 5.67 26.87
N ARG A 196 1.39 4.48 27.40
CA ARG A 196 1.37 4.21 28.83
C ARG A 196 2.77 4.22 29.42
N GLY A 197 2.86 4.53 30.70
CA GLY A 197 4.13 4.53 31.46
C GLY A 197 4.31 3.29 32.34
N GLY A 198 5.50 3.15 32.93
CA GLY A 198 5.81 2.10 33.91
C GLY A 198 5.69 0.68 33.34
N SER A 199 5.14 -0.23 34.13
CA SER A 199 4.97 -1.65 33.79
C SER A 199 3.98 -1.88 32.63
N LEU A 200 3.12 -0.91 32.34
CA LEU A 200 2.14 -0.96 31.24
C LEU A 200 2.71 -0.45 29.92
N SER A 201 3.90 0.18 29.93
CA SER A 201 4.51 0.73 28.73
C SER A 201 4.87 -0.37 27.73
N ARG A 202 4.47 -0.18 26.48
CA ARG A 202 4.85 -1.04 25.35
C ARG A 202 5.17 -0.18 24.17
N SER A 203 6.37 -0.35 23.64
CA SER A 203 6.79 0.35 22.42
C SER A 203 7.81 -0.47 21.66
N TRP A 204 7.86 -0.24 20.36
CA TRP A 204 8.86 -0.78 19.47
C TRP A 204 9.10 0.15 18.29
N ASN A 205 10.25 0.00 17.66
CA ASN A 205 10.61 0.66 16.41
C ASN A 205 10.91 -0.41 15.36
N ARG A 206 10.55 -0.16 14.11
CA ARG A 206 10.83 -1.05 12.99
C ARG A 206 11.26 -0.26 11.77
N LEU A 207 12.33 -0.73 11.15
CA LEU A 207 12.63 -0.45 9.77
C LEU A 207 12.05 -1.59 8.94
N TYR A 208 11.44 -1.30 7.81
CA TYR A 208 10.90 -2.34 6.94
C TYR A 208 11.12 -2.03 5.47
N ALA A 209 11.21 -3.09 4.69
CA ALA A 209 11.05 -3.05 3.24
C ALA A 209 9.82 -3.86 2.88
N ASN A 210 9.00 -3.38 1.95
CA ASN A 210 7.85 -4.11 1.45
C ASN A 210 7.93 -4.20 -0.07
N PHE A 211 8.11 -5.40 -0.58
CA PHE A 211 8.08 -5.72 -2.00
C PHE A 211 6.68 -6.20 -2.34
N VAL A 212 6.04 -5.53 -3.28
CA VAL A 212 4.72 -5.90 -3.78
C VAL A 212 4.83 -6.23 -5.24
N ILE A 213 4.28 -7.35 -5.64
CA ILE A 213 4.28 -7.86 -7.01
C ILE A 213 2.85 -8.21 -7.37
N GLU A 214 2.38 -7.70 -8.49
CA GLU A 214 1.09 -8.02 -9.08
C GLU A 214 1.29 -8.90 -10.31
N LYS A 215 0.52 -9.96 -10.40
CA LYS A 215 0.46 -10.81 -11.57
C LYS A 215 -0.96 -11.31 -11.76
N GLU A 216 -1.59 -10.93 -12.87
CA GLU A 216 -3.00 -11.24 -13.17
C GLU A 216 -3.90 -10.76 -12.00
N ASP A 217 -4.70 -11.66 -11.44
CA ASP A 217 -5.59 -11.36 -10.30
C ASP A 217 -4.91 -11.47 -8.92
N PHE A 218 -3.60 -11.75 -8.86
CA PHE A 218 -2.89 -11.99 -7.62
C PHE A 218 -1.95 -10.84 -7.28
N VAL A 219 -1.98 -10.44 -5.99
CA VAL A 219 -1.03 -9.48 -5.42
C VAL A 219 -0.25 -10.17 -4.30
N PHE A 220 1.07 -10.24 -4.46
CA PHE A 220 1.98 -10.80 -3.47
C PHE A 220 2.72 -9.67 -2.76
N SER A 221 2.83 -9.77 -1.45
CA SER A 221 3.57 -8.81 -0.63
C SER A 221 4.53 -9.54 0.30
N LEU A 222 5.81 -9.16 0.24
CA LEU A 222 6.85 -9.63 1.15
C LEU A 222 7.38 -8.44 1.93
N LYS A 223 7.12 -8.42 3.25
CA LYS A 223 7.49 -7.30 4.14
C LYS A 223 8.44 -7.76 5.25
N PRO A 224 9.75 -7.93 4.99
CA PRO A 224 10.75 -8.08 6.05
C PRO A 224 10.85 -6.81 6.88
N TRP A 225 11.19 -6.96 8.18
CA TRP A 225 11.39 -5.87 9.12
C TRP A 225 12.45 -6.22 10.18
N TRP A 226 13.05 -5.18 10.76
CA TRP A 226 14.07 -5.23 11.80
C TRP A 226 13.72 -4.35 12.99
#